data_7bf4312d0a174e9654152060ed351bf3
#
_entry.id   7bf4312d0a174e9654152060ed351bf3
#
_cell.length_a   1.000
_cell.length_b   1.000
_cell.length_c   1.000
_cell.angle_alpha   90.00
_cell.angle_beta   90.00
_cell.angle_gamma   90.00
#
_symmetry.space_group_name_H-M   'P 1'
#
loop_
_entity.id
_entity.type
_entity.pdbx_description
1 polymer ?
#
loop_
_entity_poly.entity_id
_entity_poly.type
_entity_poly.pdbx_seq_one_letter_code
_entity_poly.pdbx_strand_id
1 'polypeptide(L)'
;MDAAELFSIRGKTAVVSGGSRGIGKMIATGLVAAGARVYICARKADACDATAAELSELGECISLPADLSTEPGAAGLVRRVSEREPKLHILVNNAGAAWGAPLEEYPDSAFDKVLNVNVKGIFHLTRLFLPLLRAAASESDPARVINIGSVDGLKVPRTENYAYSASKAAVHMLTRHSAHALV
;
A
#
# COMPACT_ATOMS: atom_id res chain seq x y z
N MET A 1 -17.49 24.35 -11.08
CA MET A 1 -16.51 23.24 -10.91
C MET A 1 -17.09 22.04 -11.65
N ASP A 2 -16.40 21.55 -12.65
CA ASP A 2 -16.83 20.36 -13.39
C ASP A 2 -16.62 19.12 -12.51
N ALA A 3 -17.54 18.15 -12.58
CA ALA A 3 -17.40 16.89 -11.84
C ALA A 3 -16.11 16.14 -12.19
N ALA A 4 -15.65 16.23 -13.43
CA ALA A 4 -14.38 15.65 -13.86
C ALA A 4 -13.17 16.31 -13.18
N GLU A 5 -13.20 17.60 -12.91
CA GLU A 5 -12.16 18.30 -12.17
C GLU A 5 -12.16 17.92 -10.68
N LEU A 6 -13.35 17.78 -10.08
CA LEU A 6 -13.51 17.45 -8.67
C LEU A 6 -12.85 16.10 -8.29
N PHE A 7 -12.91 15.11 -9.18
CA PHE A 7 -12.34 13.78 -8.97
C PHE A 7 -11.00 13.57 -9.68
N SER A 8 -10.42 14.61 -10.28
CA SER A 8 -9.16 14.50 -11.01
C SER A 8 -8.00 14.21 -10.07
N ILE A 9 -7.21 13.20 -10.44
CA ILE A 9 -5.93 12.90 -9.79
C ILE A 9 -4.74 13.15 -10.74
N ARG A 10 -4.98 13.83 -11.85
CA ARG A 10 -3.94 14.17 -12.82
C ARG A 10 -2.82 14.99 -12.17
N GLY A 11 -1.57 14.57 -12.41
CA GLY A 11 -0.38 15.20 -11.84
C GLY A 11 -0.14 14.89 -10.36
N LYS A 12 -0.97 14.06 -9.70
CA LYS A 12 -0.73 13.59 -8.34
C LYS A 12 0.28 12.46 -8.31
N THR A 13 1.07 12.41 -7.25
CA THR A 13 2.03 11.31 -7.00
C THR A 13 1.38 10.27 -6.10
N ALA A 14 1.47 9.01 -6.49
CA ALA A 14 0.94 7.87 -5.75
C ALA A 14 2.00 6.79 -5.51
N VAL A 15 1.92 6.11 -4.37
CA VAL A 15 2.68 4.88 -4.07
C VAL A 15 1.69 3.75 -3.86
N VAL A 16 1.88 2.62 -4.56
CA VAL A 16 1.06 1.40 -4.41
C VAL A 16 1.95 0.24 -3.97
N SER A 17 1.84 -0.17 -2.71
CA SER A 17 2.54 -1.34 -2.21
C SER A 17 1.90 -2.63 -2.71
N GLY A 18 2.73 -3.63 -3.09
CA GLY A 18 2.23 -4.86 -3.72
C GLY A 18 1.67 -4.64 -5.12
N GLY A 19 2.17 -3.64 -5.85
CA GLY A 19 1.67 -3.18 -7.14
C GLY A 19 1.98 -4.08 -8.34
N SER A 20 2.79 -5.14 -8.18
CA SER A 20 3.25 -5.96 -9.31
C SER A 20 2.24 -7.02 -9.80
N ARG A 21 1.11 -7.22 -9.12
CA ARG A 21 0.09 -8.22 -9.50
C ARG A 21 -1.24 -8.00 -8.78
N GLY A 22 -2.29 -8.71 -9.24
CA GLY A 22 -3.60 -8.77 -8.58
C GLY A 22 -4.20 -7.40 -8.33
N ILE A 23 -4.83 -7.21 -7.17
CA ILE A 23 -5.51 -5.97 -6.78
C ILE A 23 -4.58 -4.76 -6.83
N GLY A 24 -3.33 -4.89 -6.37
CA GLY A 24 -2.36 -3.80 -6.39
C GLY A 24 -2.03 -3.34 -7.81
N LYS A 25 -1.86 -4.26 -8.77
CA LYS A 25 -1.67 -3.92 -10.18
C LYS A 25 -2.92 -3.25 -10.76
N MET A 26 -4.12 -3.74 -10.46
CA MET A 26 -5.38 -3.13 -10.92
C MET A 26 -5.52 -1.69 -10.41
N ILE A 27 -5.19 -1.45 -9.14
CA ILE A 27 -5.19 -0.10 -8.54
C ILE A 27 -4.17 0.79 -9.23
N ALA A 28 -2.93 0.31 -9.42
CA ALA A 28 -1.88 1.06 -10.10
C ALA A 28 -2.29 1.41 -11.53
N THR A 29 -2.87 0.46 -12.28
CA THR A 29 -3.39 0.70 -13.64
C THR A 29 -4.41 1.83 -13.66
N GLY A 30 -5.39 1.80 -12.75
CA GLY A 30 -6.41 2.85 -12.66
C GLY A 30 -5.82 4.23 -12.35
N LEU A 31 -4.85 4.29 -11.42
CA LEU A 31 -4.20 5.55 -11.06
C LEU A 31 -3.35 6.11 -12.20
N VAL A 32 -2.58 5.25 -12.90
CA VAL A 32 -1.78 5.65 -14.07
C VAL A 32 -2.68 6.15 -15.19
N ALA A 33 -3.73 5.41 -15.53
CA ALA A 33 -4.69 5.80 -16.58
C ALA A 33 -5.41 7.12 -16.26
N ALA A 34 -5.60 7.42 -14.97
CA ALA A 34 -6.17 8.70 -14.52
C ALA A 34 -5.15 9.85 -14.48
N GLY A 35 -3.91 9.63 -14.94
CA GLY A 35 -2.87 10.63 -15.08
C GLY A 35 -2.06 10.92 -13.82
N ALA A 36 -2.07 10.04 -12.84
CA ALA A 36 -1.18 10.11 -11.70
C ALA A 36 0.20 9.52 -12.06
N ARG A 37 1.26 10.06 -11.45
CA ARG A 37 2.58 9.42 -11.40
C ARG A 37 2.57 8.34 -10.32
N VAL A 38 2.80 7.08 -10.68
CA VAL A 38 2.63 5.95 -9.76
C VAL A 38 3.95 5.22 -9.52
N TYR A 39 4.32 5.10 -8.27
CA TYR A 39 5.40 4.24 -7.81
C TYR A 39 4.80 2.91 -7.34
N ILE A 40 5.21 1.80 -7.93
CA ILE A 40 4.84 0.47 -7.45
C ILE A 40 6.00 -0.19 -6.73
N CYS A 41 5.73 -0.95 -5.69
CA CYS A 41 6.74 -1.77 -5.05
C CYS A 41 6.28 -3.21 -4.84
N ALA A 42 7.22 -4.13 -4.95
CA ALA A 42 7.06 -5.55 -4.65
C ALA A 42 8.43 -6.15 -4.29
N ARG A 43 8.46 -7.33 -3.66
CA ARG A 43 9.72 -7.99 -3.28
C ARG A 43 10.52 -8.53 -4.47
N LYS A 44 9.81 -9.04 -5.50
CA LYS A 44 10.43 -9.58 -6.71
C LYS A 44 10.65 -8.45 -7.71
N ALA A 45 11.91 -8.08 -7.91
CA ALA A 45 12.31 -6.99 -8.80
C ALA A 45 11.79 -7.21 -10.23
N ASP A 46 12.09 -8.36 -10.84
CA ASP A 46 11.70 -8.66 -12.22
C ASP A 46 10.19 -8.49 -12.47
N ALA A 47 9.35 -8.97 -11.52
CA ALA A 47 7.90 -8.85 -11.65
C ALA A 47 7.43 -7.40 -11.44
N CYS A 48 8.13 -6.63 -10.60
CA CYS A 48 7.83 -5.22 -10.39
C CYS A 48 8.19 -4.39 -11.61
N ASP A 49 9.39 -4.62 -12.15
CA ASP A 49 9.91 -3.92 -13.32
C ASP A 49 9.07 -4.21 -14.57
N ALA A 50 8.73 -5.48 -14.81
CA ALA A 50 7.87 -5.87 -15.92
C ALA A 50 6.48 -5.21 -15.84
N THR A 51 5.90 -5.15 -14.63
CA THR A 51 4.60 -4.48 -14.44
C THR A 51 4.72 -2.96 -14.64
N ALA A 52 5.78 -2.33 -14.15
CA ALA A 52 5.98 -0.89 -14.37
C ALA A 52 6.15 -0.57 -15.85
N ALA A 53 6.91 -1.39 -16.60
CA ALA A 53 7.08 -1.22 -18.04
C ALA A 53 5.73 -1.33 -18.79
N GLU A 54 4.91 -2.34 -18.48
CA GLU A 54 3.57 -2.49 -19.05
C GLU A 54 2.68 -1.27 -18.75
N LEU A 55 2.65 -0.80 -17.50
CA LEU A 55 1.80 0.32 -17.12
C LEU A 55 2.33 1.65 -17.68
N SER A 56 3.62 1.73 -18.01
CA SER A 56 4.21 2.93 -18.62
C SER A 56 3.72 3.20 -20.04
N GLU A 57 3.06 2.24 -20.69
CA GLU A 57 2.34 2.44 -21.95
C GLU A 57 1.07 3.30 -21.77
N LEU A 58 0.52 3.37 -20.55
CA LEU A 58 -0.68 4.14 -20.22
C LEU A 58 -0.36 5.51 -19.60
N GLY A 59 0.81 5.67 -19.00
CA GLY A 59 1.21 6.88 -18.27
C GLY A 59 2.47 6.64 -17.46
N GLU A 60 2.72 7.40 -16.40
CA GLU A 60 3.96 7.32 -15.66
C GLU A 60 3.89 6.29 -14.51
N CYS A 61 4.60 5.17 -14.67
CA CYS A 61 4.71 4.12 -13.67
C CYS A 61 6.18 3.75 -13.39
N ILE A 62 6.61 3.79 -12.14
CA ILE A 62 8.00 3.56 -11.73
C ILE A 62 8.06 2.37 -10.77
N SER A 63 8.95 1.42 -11.06
CA SER A 63 9.25 0.28 -10.19
C SER A 63 10.26 0.66 -9.12
N LEU A 64 9.94 0.35 -7.85
CA LEU A 64 10.86 0.48 -6.72
C LEU A 64 10.79 -0.79 -5.85
N PRO A 65 11.50 -1.88 -6.22
CA PRO A 65 11.45 -3.14 -5.46
C PRO A 65 11.86 -2.94 -4.00
N ALA A 66 11.04 -3.49 -3.07
CA ALA A 66 11.27 -3.38 -1.63
C ALA A 66 10.64 -4.54 -0.86
N ASP A 67 11.28 -4.96 0.24
CA ASP A 67 10.69 -5.88 1.22
C ASP A 67 10.06 -5.08 2.37
N LEU A 68 8.75 -5.06 2.41
CA LEU A 68 7.97 -4.32 3.39
C LEU A 68 7.70 -5.12 4.69
N SER A 69 8.24 -6.33 4.81
CA SER A 69 8.19 -7.10 6.06
C SER A 69 9.13 -6.55 7.14
N THR A 70 10.02 -5.62 6.76
CA THR A 70 11.02 -5.02 7.64
C THR A 70 10.97 -3.49 7.59
N GLU A 71 11.28 -2.83 8.70
CA GLU A 71 11.37 -1.38 8.75
C GLU A 71 12.49 -0.81 7.83
N PRO A 72 13.71 -1.40 7.77
CA PRO A 72 14.73 -0.94 6.82
C PRO A 72 14.29 -1.02 5.36
N GLY A 73 13.53 -2.05 4.98
CA GLY A 73 12.96 -2.16 3.63
C GLY A 73 11.96 -1.06 3.32
N ALA A 74 11.06 -0.76 4.25
CA ALA A 74 10.12 0.36 4.14
C ALA A 74 10.87 1.70 4.06
N ALA A 75 11.87 1.93 4.92
CA ALA A 75 12.67 3.15 4.92
C ALA A 75 13.45 3.33 3.61
N GLY A 76 13.99 2.25 3.06
CA GLY A 76 14.66 2.26 1.76
C GLY A 76 13.74 2.66 0.61
N LEU A 77 12.49 2.20 0.61
CA LEU A 77 11.47 2.63 -0.36
C LEU A 77 11.17 4.11 -0.22
N VAL A 78 10.86 4.56 1.00
CA VAL A 78 10.53 5.96 1.30
C VAL A 78 11.64 6.90 0.86
N ARG A 79 12.90 6.59 1.18
CA ARG A 79 14.05 7.38 0.75
C ARG A 79 14.09 7.54 -0.77
N ARG A 80 13.97 6.44 -1.53
CA ARG A 80 14.00 6.48 -3.01
C ARG A 80 12.86 7.28 -3.62
N VAL A 81 11.70 7.31 -2.99
CA VAL A 81 10.60 8.18 -3.41
C VAL A 81 10.92 9.63 -3.06
N SER A 82 11.39 9.91 -1.83
CA SER A 82 11.71 11.27 -1.37
C SER A 82 12.84 11.96 -2.18
N GLU A 83 13.76 11.16 -2.74
CA GLU A 83 14.81 11.67 -3.64
C GLU A 83 14.27 12.19 -4.99
N ARG A 84 13.04 11.78 -5.35
CA ARG A 84 12.39 12.09 -6.63
C ARG A 84 11.20 13.03 -6.50
N GLU A 85 10.52 12.96 -5.35
CA GLU A 85 9.22 13.62 -5.14
C GLU A 85 9.24 14.47 -3.87
N PRO A 86 8.90 15.75 -3.97
CA PRO A 86 8.74 16.61 -2.78
C PRO A 86 7.42 16.37 -2.05
N LYS A 87 6.47 15.67 -2.68
CA LYS A 87 5.10 15.47 -2.19
C LYS A 87 4.60 14.08 -2.54
N LEU A 88 3.81 13.49 -1.64
CA LEU A 88 3.06 12.27 -1.89
C LEU A 88 1.57 12.51 -1.63
N HIS A 89 0.74 12.37 -2.65
CA HIS A 89 -0.70 12.64 -2.55
C HIS A 89 -1.52 11.41 -2.17
N ILE A 90 -1.09 10.22 -2.62
CA ILE A 90 -1.83 8.97 -2.42
C ILE A 90 -0.87 7.87 -2.00
N LEU A 91 -1.12 7.26 -0.83
CA LEU A 91 -0.45 6.06 -0.37
C LEU A 91 -1.45 4.90 -0.33
N VAL A 92 -1.24 3.86 -1.13
CA VAL A 92 -2.05 2.63 -1.11
C VAL A 92 -1.26 1.50 -0.47
N ASN A 93 -1.63 1.14 0.73
CA ASN A 93 -1.10 0.02 1.48
C ASN A 93 -1.88 -1.25 1.08
N ASN A 94 -1.42 -1.91 0.01
CA ASN A 94 -2.03 -3.12 -0.53
C ASN A 94 -1.15 -4.36 -0.35
N ALA A 95 0.16 -4.22 -0.16
CA ALA A 95 1.02 -5.37 0.07
C ALA A 95 0.50 -6.25 1.20
N GLY A 96 0.42 -7.56 0.95
CA GLY A 96 -0.08 -8.49 1.94
C GLY A 96 0.45 -9.90 1.73
N ALA A 97 0.43 -10.67 2.83
CA ALA A 97 0.70 -12.09 2.87
C ALA A 97 -0.47 -12.81 3.53
N ALA A 98 -0.67 -14.06 3.16
CA ALA A 98 -1.59 -14.98 3.81
C ALA A 98 -0.90 -16.34 4.00
N TRP A 99 -1.38 -17.11 4.97
CA TRP A 99 -1.00 -18.48 5.22
C TRP A 99 -2.20 -19.24 5.75
N GLY A 100 -2.35 -20.49 5.36
CA GLY A 100 -3.40 -21.39 5.84
C GLY A 100 -2.80 -22.72 6.29
N ALA A 101 -3.18 -23.17 7.48
CA ALA A 101 -2.84 -24.47 8.04
C ALA A 101 -3.83 -24.80 9.17
N PRO A 102 -4.04 -26.10 9.52
CA PRO A 102 -4.76 -26.48 10.72
C PRO A 102 -4.24 -25.79 11.98
N LEU A 103 -5.11 -25.52 12.95
CA LEU A 103 -4.76 -24.74 14.14
C LEU A 103 -3.56 -25.35 14.88
N GLU A 104 -3.54 -26.67 15.01
CA GLU A 104 -2.51 -27.42 15.71
C GLU A 104 -1.15 -27.42 14.98
N GLU A 105 -1.17 -27.21 13.67
CA GLU A 105 0.01 -27.23 12.79
C GLU A 105 0.43 -25.83 12.33
N TYR A 106 -0.23 -24.78 12.84
CA TYR A 106 -0.01 -23.43 12.35
C TYR A 106 1.38 -22.90 12.78
N PRO A 107 2.33 -22.69 11.85
CA PRO A 107 3.71 -22.35 12.22
C PRO A 107 3.82 -20.89 12.67
N ASP A 108 4.53 -20.67 13.77
CA ASP A 108 4.81 -19.33 14.34
C ASP A 108 5.47 -18.39 13.31
N SER A 109 6.40 -18.92 12.53
CA SER A 109 7.08 -18.16 11.45
C SER A 109 6.13 -17.64 10.36
N ALA A 110 5.03 -18.36 10.08
CA ALA A 110 4.01 -17.89 9.15
C ALA A 110 3.14 -16.81 9.79
N PHE A 111 2.85 -16.94 11.09
CA PHE A 111 2.13 -15.93 11.86
C PHE A 111 2.90 -14.61 11.84
N ASP A 112 4.18 -14.63 12.20
CA ASP A 112 5.08 -13.49 12.17
C ASP A 112 5.18 -12.85 10.77
N LYS A 113 5.38 -13.67 9.75
CA LYS A 113 5.46 -13.20 8.36
C LYS A 113 4.21 -12.42 7.95
N VAL A 114 3.02 -12.93 8.30
CA VAL A 114 1.75 -12.27 7.96
C VAL A 114 1.61 -10.96 8.70
N LEU A 115 1.87 -10.93 10.02
CA LEU A 115 1.78 -9.70 10.81
C LEU A 115 2.83 -8.66 10.39
N ASN A 116 4.05 -9.08 10.10
CA ASN A 116 5.11 -8.16 9.68
C ASN A 116 4.75 -7.44 8.38
N VAL A 117 4.21 -8.15 7.39
CA VAL A 117 3.80 -7.52 6.12
C VAL A 117 2.50 -6.73 6.27
N ASN A 118 1.45 -7.37 6.82
CA ASN A 118 0.08 -6.84 6.77
C ASN A 118 -0.18 -5.72 7.80
N VAL A 119 0.55 -5.70 8.91
CA VAL A 119 0.33 -4.73 10.00
C VAL A 119 1.52 -3.79 10.13
N LYS A 120 2.71 -4.33 10.46
CA LYS A 120 3.90 -3.49 10.66
C LYS A 120 4.31 -2.77 9.38
N GLY A 121 4.24 -3.44 8.22
CA GLY A 121 4.55 -2.83 6.92
C GLY A 121 3.67 -1.62 6.62
N ILE A 122 2.36 -1.72 6.87
CA ILE A 122 1.42 -0.60 6.72
C ILE A 122 1.78 0.54 7.69
N PHE A 123 2.02 0.22 8.95
CA PHE A 123 2.40 1.20 9.96
C PHE A 123 3.70 1.93 9.60
N HIS A 124 4.74 1.19 9.22
CA HIS A 124 6.03 1.77 8.84
C HIS A 124 5.91 2.68 7.61
N LEU A 125 5.25 2.22 6.54
CA LEU A 125 5.05 3.04 5.34
C LEU A 125 4.28 4.32 5.66
N THR A 126 3.16 4.21 6.37
CA THR A 126 2.34 5.38 6.73
C THR A 126 3.16 6.37 7.55
N ARG A 127 3.83 5.91 8.62
CA ARG A 127 4.64 6.75 9.48
C ARG A 127 5.80 7.43 8.74
N LEU A 128 6.50 6.68 7.91
CA LEU A 128 7.70 7.20 7.22
C LEU A 128 7.35 8.12 6.05
N PHE A 129 6.18 7.94 5.40
CA PHE A 129 5.70 8.85 4.36
C PHE A 129 5.00 10.12 4.90
N LEU A 130 4.73 10.23 6.20
CA LEU A 130 4.03 11.39 6.77
C LEU A 130 4.58 12.75 6.32
N PRO A 131 5.92 12.98 6.26
CA PRO A 131 6.44 14.27 5.81
C PRO A 131 5.98 14.62 4.38
N LEU A 132 6.03 13.66 3.44
CA LEU A 132 5.60 13.86 2.06
C LEU A 132 4.08 13.98 1.92
N LEU A 133 3.32 13.22 2.71
CA LEU A 133 1.86 13.29 2.75
C LEU A 133 1.40 14.66 3.27
N ARG A 134 2.01 15.15 4.36
CA ARG A 134 1.72 16.48 4.90
C ARG A 134 2.12 17.60 3.91
N ALA A 135 3.24 17.45 3.22
CA ALA A 135 3.65 18.42 2.20
C ALA A 135 2.70 18.47 0.98
N ALA A 136 1.96 17.38 0.71
CA ALA A 136 0.97 17.34 -0.36
C ALA A 136 -0.42 17.84 0.07
N ALA A 137 -0.74 17.76 1.36
CA ALA A 137 -2.07 18.05 1.89
C ALA A 137 -2.36 19.54 1.95
N SER A 138 -3.61 19.88 1.67
CA SER A 138 -4.21 21.20 1.95
C SER A 138 -5.62 21.00 2.50
N GLU A 139 -6.21 22.05 3.01
CA GLU A 139 -7.59 22.02 3.54
C GLU A 139 -8.62 21.60 2.48
N SER A 140 -8.43 22.05 1.24
CA SER A 140 -9.33 21.71 0.11
C SER A 140 -8.96 20.44 -0.64
N ASP A 141 -7.73 19.94 -0.51
CA ASP A 141 -7.23 18.74 -1.20
C ASP A 141 -6.29 17.95 -0.28
N PRO A 142 -6.83 17.17 0.66
CA PRO A 142 -6.02 16.38 1.59
C PRO A 142 -5.27 15.25 0.88
N ALA A 143 -4.10 14.87 1.39
CA ALA A 143 -3.46 13.62 1.00
C ALA A 143 -4.25 12.42 1.52
N ARG A 144 -4.12 11.27 0.85
CA ARG A 144 -4.96 10.09 1.14
C ARG A 144 -4.11 8.87 1.44
N VAL A 145 -4.37 8.22 2.57
CA VAL A 145 -3.82 6.92 2.93
C VAL A 145 -4.93 5.88 2.84
N ILE A 146 -4.75 4.91 1.95
CA ILE A 146 -5.72 3.85 1.67
C ILE A 146 -5.14 2.51 2.10
N ASN A 147 -5.75 1.86 3.08
CA ASN A 147 -5.33 0.54 3.56
C ASN A 147 -6.29 -0.53 3.02
N ILE A 148 -5.76 -1.53 2.33
CA ILE A 148 -6.57 -2.62 1.80
C ILE A 148 -6.88 -3.63 2.92
N GLY A 149 -8.09 -3.54 3.44
CA GLY A 149 -8.65 -4.45 4.44
C GLY A 149 -9.06 -5.81 3.86
N SER A 150 -9.89 -6.52 4.60
CA SER A 150 -10.57 -7.75 4.16
C SER A 150 -11.84 -7.99 4.98
N VAL A 151 -12.81 -8.66 4.40
CA VAL A 151 -13.97 -9.19 5.12
C VAL A 151 -13.57 -10.18 6.21
N ASP A 152 -12.44 -10.87 6.05
CA ASP A 152 -11.88 -11.80 7.04
C ASP A 152 -11.41 -11.10 8.33
N GLY A 153 -11.26 -9.79 8.31
CA GLY A 153 -11.05 -8.99 9.51
C GLY A 153 -12.34 -8.59 10.24
N LEU A 154 -13.50 -8.89 9.67
CA LEU A 154 -14.84 -8.55 10.22
C LEU A 154 -15.67 -9.78 10.52
N LYS A 155 -15.45 -10.88 9.80
CA LYS A 155 -16.19 -12.14 9.92
C LYS A 155 -15.21 -13.30 10.00
N VAL A 156 -15.59 -14.34 10.70
CA VAL A 156 -14.82 -15.59 10.75
C VAL A 156 -14.86 -16.25 9.36
N PRO A 157 -13.72 -16.44 8.71
CA PRO A 157 -13.66 -17.09 7.40
C PRO A 157 -13.85 -18.62 7.54
N ARG A 158 -14.14 -19.29 6.42
CA ARG A 158 -14.18 -20.75 6.35
C ARG A 158 -12.79 -21.39 6.17
N THR A 159 -11.76 -20.56 5.98
CA THR A 159 -10.39 -20.98 5.73
C THR A 159 -9.56 -20.83 7.00
N GLU A 160 -8.60 -21.74 7.18
CA GLU A 160 -7.70 -21.78 8.35
C GLU A 160 -6.56 -20.76 8.23
N ASN A 161 -6.91 -19.48 8.06
CA ASN A 161 -5.99 -18.37 7.84
C ASN A 161 -5.88 -17.43 9.05
N TYR A 162 -5.69 -18.00 10.23
CA TYR A 162 -5.74 -17.31 11.53
C TYR A 162 -4.96 -16.01 11.59
N ALA A 163 -3.68 -16.02 11.20
CA ALA A 163 -2.85 -14.81 11.18
C ALA A 163 -3.37 -13.77 10.19
N TYR A 164 -3.91 -14.19 9.04
CA TYR A 164 -4.47 -13.27 8.06
C TYR A 164 -5.69 -12.54 8.61
N SER A 165 -6.65 -13.27 9.16
CA SER A 165 -7.87 -12.69 9.77
C SER A 165 -7.51 -11.72 10.90
N ALA A 166 -6.61 -12.14 11.80
CA ALA A 166 -6.11 -11.29 12.89
C ALA A 166 -5.43 -10.02 12.34
N SER A 167 -4.58 -10.16 11.31
CA SER A 167 -3.91 -9.03 10.68
C SER A 167 -4.89 -8.05 10.05
N LYS A 168 -5.96 -8.54 9.39
CA LYS A 168 -6.96 -7.68 8.75
C LYS A 168 -7.87 -6.99 9.74
N ALA A 169 -8.19 -7.62 10.87
CA ALA A 169 -8.86 -6.96 12.00
C ALA A 169 -7.99 -5.82 12.57
N ALA A 170 -6.68 -6.09 12.74
CA ALA A 170 -5.72 -5.08 13.16
C ALA A 170 -5.62 -3.91 12.17
N VAL A 171 -5.64 -4.17 10.85
CA VAL A 171 -5.63 -3.11 9.81
C VAL A 171 -6.86 -2.20 9.94
N HIS A 172 -8.05 -2.75 10.19
CA HIS A 172 -9.25 -1.94 10.38
C HIS A 172 -9.14 -1.03 11.61
N MET A 173 -8.61 -1.54 12.73
CA MET A 173 -8.40 -0.72 13.94
C MET A 173 -7.28 0.30 13.73
N LEU A 174 -6.16 -0.10 13.15
CA LEU A 174 -5.04 0.79 12.83
C LEU A 174 -5.48 1.95 11.92
N THR A 175 -6.34 1.68 10.94
CA THR A 175 -6.88 2.70 10.03
C THR A 175 -7.70 3.73 10.80
N ARG A 176 -8.62 3.29 11.66
CA ARG A 176 -9.44 4.19 12.49
C ARG A 176 -8.60 5.02 13.45
N HIS A 177 -7.63 4.40 14.11
CA HIS A 177 -6.76 5.10 15.06
C HIS A 177 -5.87 6.13 14.34
N SER A 178 -5.29 5.74 13.19
CA SER A 178 -4.46 6.66 12.39
C SER A 178 -5.28 7.83 11.83
N ALA A 179 -6.51 7.60 11.40
CA ALA A 179 -7.39 8.66 10.94
C ALA A 179 -7.64 9.71 12.03
N HIS A 180 -7.88 9.28 13.29
CA HIS A 180 -8.03 10.20 14.42
C HIS A 180 -6.76 11.04 14.69
N ALA A 181 -5.59 10.49 14.44
CA ALA A 181 -4.30 11.17 14.70
C ALA A 181 -3.84 12.08 13.53
N LEU A 182 -4.43 11.94 12.34
CA LEU A 182 -3.97 12.60 11.12
C LEU A 182 -4.92 13.69 10.59
N VAL A 183 -6.05 13.88 11.24
CA VAL A 183 -7.04 14.92 10.92
C VAL A 183 -6.72 16.21 11.68
#